data_a8148d0b63ff389cb54340a3073447cb
#
_entry.id   a8148d0b63ff389cb54340a3073447cb
#
_cell.length_a   1.000
_cell.length_b   1.000
_cell.length_c   1.000
_cell.angle_alpha   90.00
_cell.angle_beta   90.00
_cell.angle_gamma   90.00
#
_symmetry.space_group_name_H-M   'P 1'
#
loop_
_entity.id
_entity.type
_entity.pdbx_description
1 polymer ?
#
loop_
_entity_poly.entity_id
_entity_poly.type
_entity_poly.pdbx_seq_one_letter_code
_entity_poly.pdbx_strand_id
1 'polypeptide(L)'
;LLGSRGLGDVYKRQPLIFIGKQIGILIPFLILTWLLVQKIKFKINFKDKKLLFLLSINLLPILLMFLTSFITGSKIRTMWMTPFYLFFGTFFVYMLQTQINIKRLKPFVIGFVFFFFLSPVLYAYVSISKDDKRTDYPGKEIAIKTQYAWDQQFDSEINVVLGNEWNAGNLSFHLKSRPVWEGFVERSKLDQLKDYMCLDNVCVGSR
;
A
#
# COMPACT_ATOMS: atom_id res chain seq x y z
N LEU A 1 0.33 -27.67 13.39
CA LEU A 1 0.77 -28.20 12.09
C LEU A 1 -0.15 -27.70 10.98
N LEU A 2 -0.16 -26.40 10.71
CA LEU A 2 -0.72 -25.83 9.49
C LEU A 2 0.31 -26.04 8.39
N GLY A 3 -0.01 -26.98 7.50
CA GLY A 3 0.91 -27.56 6.58
C GLY A 3 1.55 -26.57 5.62
N SER A 4 2.81 -26.80 5.35
CA SER A 4 3.69 -26.13 4.39
C SER A 4 3.14 -26.04 2.94
N ARG A 5 2.05 -26.72 2.63
CA ARG A 5 1.37 -26.70 1.31
C ARG A 5 0.62 -25.38 1.03
N GLY A 6 0.11 -24.70 2.04
CA GLY A 6 -0.64 -23.44 1.84
C GLY A 6 0.24 -22.20 1.59
N LEU A 7 1.45 -22.15 2.13
CA LEU A 7 2.36 -21.02 1.94
C LEU A 7 2.89 -20.96 0.49
N GLY A 8 3.27 -22.09 -0.10
CA GLY A 8 3.81 -22.12 -1.47
C GLY A 8 2.84 -21.62 -2.54
N ASP A 9 1.53 -21.86 -2.39
CA ASP A 9 0.51 -21.42 -3.34
C ASP A 9 0.19 -19.92 -3.18
N VAL A 10 0.28 -19.39 -1.98
CA VAL A 10 0.12 -17.95 -1.72
C VAL A 10 1.25 -17.15 -2.39
N TYR A 11 2.48 -17.61 -2.27
CA TYR A 11 3.65 -16.94 -2.89
C TYR A 11 3.59 -16.94 -4.42
N LYS A 12 3.16 -18.03 -5.05
CA LYS A 12 3.03 -18.14 -6.50
C LYS A 12 1.97 -17.22 -7.10
N ARG A 13 0.94 -16.87 -6.33
CA ARG A 13 -0.14 -15.96 -6.76
C ARG A 13 0.20 -14.48 -6.62
N GLN A 14 1.19 -14.12 -5.80
CA GLN A 14 1.55 -12.71 -5.55
C GLN A 14 1.87 -11.91 -6.83
N PRO A 15 2.69 -12.39 -7.77
CA PRO A 15 3.00 -11.66 -9.00
C PRO A 15 1.76 -11.41 -9.86
N LEU A 16 0.85 -12.39 -9.97
CA LEU A 16 -0.39 -12.25 -10.73
C LEU A 16 -1.34 -11.24 -10.10
N ILE A 17 -1.47 -11.27 -8.77
CA ILE A 17 -2.26 -10.27 -8.02
C ILE A 17 -1.65 -8.88 -8.20
N PHE A 18 -0.33 -8.77 -8.20
CA PHE A 18 0.37 -7.51 -8.45
C PHE A 18 0.01 -6.95 -9.83
N ILE A 19 0.16 -7.73 -10.91
CA ILE A 19 -0.20 -7.30 -12.27
C ILE A 19 -1.68 -6.92 -12.36
N GLY A 20 -2.59 -7.74 -11.81
CA GLY A 20 -4.02 -7.43 -11.82
C GLY A 20 -4.34 -6.08 -11.17
N LYS A 21 -3.68 -5.76 -10.06
CA LYS A 21 -3.81 -4.46 -9.39
C LYS A 21 -3.25 -3.31 -10.24
N GLN A 22 -2.12 -3.51 -10.93
CA GLN A 22 -1.55 -2.49 -11.81
C GLN A 22 -2.50 -2.19 -12.98
N ILE A 23 -3.06 -3.22 -13.62
CA ILE A 23 -4.07 -3.05 -14.68
C ILE A 23 -5.29 -2.29 -14.12
N GLY A 24 -5.79 -2.67 -12.94
CA GLY A 24 -6.92 -1.99 -12.28
C GLY A 24 -6.70 -0.49 -12.08
N ILE A 25 -5.50 -0.10 -11.63
CA ILE A 25 -5.14 1.32 -11.45
C ILE A 25 -5.11 2.07 -12.79
N LEU A 26 -4.69 1.40 -13.87
CA LEU A 26 -4.59 2.01 -15.18
C LEU A 26 -5.93 2.07 -15.94
N ILE A 27 -6.99 1.39 -15.48
CA ILE A 27 -8.31 1.37 -16.17
C ILE A 27 -8.81 2.79 -16.50
N PRO A 28 -8.89 3.76 -15.58
CA PRO A 28 -9.35 5.10 -15.91
C PRO A 28 -8.51 5.76 -17.01
N PHE A 29 -7.19 5.61 -16.93
CA PHE A 29 -6.27 6.13 -17.94
C PHE A 29 -6.48 5.47 -19.31
N LEU A 30 -6.68 4.15 -19.37
CA LEU A 30 -6.95 3.42 -20.62
C LEU A 30 -8.28 3.82 -21.23
N ILE A 31 -9.32 4.03 -20.42
CA ILE A 31 -10.61 4.53 -20.88
C ILE A 31 -10.45 5.93 -21.48
N LEU A 32 -9.75 6.85 -20.80
CA LEU A 32 -9.50 8.20 -21.32
C LEU A 32 -8.72 8.17 -22.63
N THR A 33 -7.72 7.32 -22.74
CA THR A 33 -6.95 7.13 -23.98
C THR A 33 -7.85 6.62 -25.10
N TRP A 34 -8.72 5.65 -24.82
CA TRP A 34 -9.67 5.12 -25.80
C TRP A 34 -10.70 6.17 -26.26
N LEU A 35 -11.16 7.03 -25.36
CA LEU A 35 -12.06 8.13 -25.72
C LEU A 35 -11.39 9.12 -26.70
N LEU A 36 -10.08 9.29 -26.60
CA LEU A 36 -9.32 10.21 -27.45
C LEU A 36 -8.93 9.58 -28.79
N VAL A 37 -8.71 8.26 -28.80
CA VAL A 37 -8.19 7.51 -29.96
C VAL A 37 -9.25 6.50 -30.43
N GLN A 38 -9.71 6.62 -31.68
CA GLN A 38 -10.79 5.78 -32.20
C GLN A 38 -10.35 4.35 -32.55
N LYS A 39 -9.15 4.18 -33.06
CA LYS A 39 -8.56 2.90 -33.42
C LYS A 39 -7.12 2.85 -32.97
N ILE A 40 -6.85 2.06 -31.95
CA ILE A 40 -5.50 1.90 -31.41
C ILE A 40 -4.72 0.94 -32.32
N LYS A 41 -3.73 1.47 -33.02
CA LYS A 41 -2.77 0.68 -33.80
C LYS A 41 -1.39 0.87 -33.18
N PHE A 42 -0.91 -0.15 -32.51
CA PHE A 42 0.45 -0.13 -31.96
C PHE A 42 1.46 -0.35 -33.10
N LYS A 43 2.20 0.69 -33.44
CA LYS A 43 3.37 0.58 -34.32
C LYS A 43 4.62 0.90 -33.50
N ILE A 44 5.27 -0.12 -33.00
CA ILE A 44 6.50 0.03 -32.24
C ILE A 44 7.68 0.03 -33.24
N ASN A 45 8.32 1.18 -33.37
CA ASN A 45 9.55 1.30 -34.14
C ASN A 45 10.76 1.22 -33.20
N PHE A 46 11.39 0.07 -33.12
CA PHE A 46 12.57 -0.14 -32.26
C PHE A 46 13.81 0.65 -32.70
N LYS A 47 13.80 1.34 -33.85
CA LYS A 47 14.86 2.26 -34.27
C LYS A 47 14.69 3.67 -33.69
N ASP A 48 13.51 3.99 -33.17
CA ASP A 48 13.22 5.29 -32.55
C ASP A 48 13.73 5.33 -31.11
N LYS A 49 14.84 6.02 -30.89
CA LYS A 49 15.49 6.17 -29.59
C LYS A 49 14.59 6.83 -28.53
N LYS A 50 13.70 7.76 -28.94
CA LYS A 50 12.77 8.43 -28.02
C LYS A 50 11.69 7.46 -27.54
N LEU A 51 11.15 6.66 -28.45
CA LEU A 51 10.18 5.63 -28.13
C LEU A 51 10.77 4.57 -27.21
N LEU A 52 12.01 4.12 -27.50
CA LEU A 52 12.71 3.16 -26.65
C LEU A 52 12.99 3.70 -25.26
N PHE A 53 13.40 4.96 -25.15
CA PHE A 53 13.60 5.60 -23.85
C PHE A 53 12.30 5.66 -23.03
N LEU A 54 11.19 6.13 -23.65
CA LEU A 54 9.89 6.20 -22.98
C LEU A 54 9.36 4.80 -22.59
N LEU A 55 9.56 3.81 -23.46
CA LEU A 55 9.19 2.42 -23.18
C LEU A 55 10.00 1.86 -22.02
N SER A 56 11.31 2.10 -22.01
CA SER A 56 12.19 1.62 -20.94
C SER A 56 11.84 2.23 -19.59
N ILE A 57 11.66 3.54 -19.50
CA ILE A 57 11.38 4.21 -18.22
C ILE A 57 10.00 3.82 -17.64
N ASN A 58 9.05 3.46 -18.51
CA ASN A 58 7.71 3.07 -18.07
C ASN A 58 7.59 1.57 -17.78
N LEU A 59 8.14 0.71 -18.64
CA LEU A 59 7.91 -0.74 -18.54
C LEU A 59 9.00 -1.48 -17.77
N LEU A 60 10.27 -1.03 -17.83
CA LEU A 60 11.37 -1.72 -17.17
C LEU A 60 11.18 -1.80 -15.63
N PRO A 61 10.78 -0.73 -14.92
CA PRO A 61 10.52 -0.82 -13.48
C PRO A 61 9.41 -1.82 -13.14
N ILE A 62 8.33 -1.84 -13.92
CA ILE A 62 7.22 -2.79 -13.71
C ILE A 62 7.71 -4.22 -13.89
N LEU A 63 8.48 -4.46 -14.95
CA LEU A 63 9.06 -5.77 -15.24
C LEU A 63 10.02 -6.22 -14.12
N LEU A 64 10.91 -5.32 -13.67
CA LEU A 64 11.86 -5.62 -12.60
C LEU A 64 11.13 -5.95 -11.28
N MET A 65 10.11 -5.17 -10.92
CA MET A 65 9.30 -5.42 -9.74
C MET A 65 8.52 -6.74 -9.85
N PHE A 66 7.98 -7.04 -11.02
CA PHE A 66 7.34 -8.34 -11.28
C PHE A 66 8.32 -9.50 -11.09
N LEU A 67 9.51 -9.40 -11.70
CA LEU A 67 10.54 -10.42 -11.59
C LEU A 67 11.02 -10.59 -10.14
N THR A 68 11.21 -9.49 -9.41
CA THR A 68 11.56 -9.54 -7.99
C THR A 68 10.49 -10.27 -7.19
N SER A 69 9.20 -9.93 -7.38
CA SER A 69 8.10 -10.64 -6.71
C SER A 69 8.05 -12.12 -7.09
N PHE A 70 8.33 -12.44 -8.36
CA PHE A 70 8.31 -13.81 -8.85
C PHE A 70 9.44 -14.65 -8.24
N ILE A 71 10.65 -14.09 -8.13
CA ILE A 71 11.83 -14.80 -7.62
C ILE A 71 11.78 -14.93 -6.09
N THR A 72 11.44 -13.83 -5.39
CA THR A 72 11.50 -13.78 -3.92
C THR A 72 10.19 -14.19 -3.24
N GLY A 73 9.06 -14.28 -3.99
CA GLY A 73 7.73 -14.49 -3.43
C GLY A 73 7.23 -13.31 -2.57
N SER A 74 7.95 -12.19 -2.53
CA SER A 74 7.62 -11.06 -1.65
C SER A 74 6.38 -10.31 -2.14
N LYS A 75 5.57 -9.85 -1.16
CA LYS A 75 4.39 -9.02 -1.42
C LYS A 75 4.80 -7.57 -1.68
N ILE A 76 4.68 -7.13 -2.92
CA ILE A 76 4.98 -5.75 -3.30
C ILE A 76 3.76 -4.86 -3.07
N ARG A 77 3.97 -3.71 -2.42
CA ARG A 77 2.92 -2.71 -2.23
C ARG A 77 2.68 -1.94 -3.53
N THR A 78 1.45 -1.95 -4.00
CA THR A 78 1.03 -1.33 -5.27
C THR A 78 1.38 0.15 -5.35
N MET A 79 1.34 0.87 -4.22
CA MET A 79 1.63 2.32 -4.15
C MET A 79 3.06 2.67 -4.57
N TRP A 80 4.01 1.75 -4.45
CA TRP A 80 5.41 1.99 -4.85
C TRP A 80 5.57 2.13 -6.36
N MET A 81 4.57 1.72 -7.13
CA MET A 81 4.59 1.84 -8.60
C MET A 81 4.11 3.21 -9.11
N THR A 82 3.45 4.01 -8.25
CA THR A 82 2.86 5.30 -8.66
C THR A 82 3.87 6.24 -9.36
N PRO A 83 5.12 6.41 -8.90
CA PRO A 83 6.08 7.26 -9.58
C PRO A 83 6.41 6.82 -11.02
N PHE A 84 6.35 5.51 -11.29
CA PHE A 84 6.68 4.97 -12.61
C PHE A 84 5.58 5.18 -13.64
N TYR A 85 4.37 5.55 -13.21
CA TYR A 85 3.28 5.92 -14.12
C TYR A 85 3.29 7.39 -14.55
N LEU A 86 4.19 8.19 -14.00
CA LEU A 86 4.28 9.62 -14.32
C LEU A 86 4.42 9.89 -15.82
N PHE A 87 5.20 9.08 -16.50
CA PHE A 87 5.47 9.23 -17.93
C PHE A 87 4.55 8.42 -18.85
N PHE A 88 3.57 7.68 -18.30
CA PHE A 88 2.63 6.90 -19.11
C PHE A 88 1.84 7.78 -20.08
N GLY A 89 1.38 8.94 -19.62
CA GLY A 89 0.67 9.89 -20.48
C GLY A 89 1.52 10.32 -21.66
N THR A 90 2.76 10.73 -21.43
CA THR A 90 3.71 11.13 -22.48
C THR A 90 4.02 9.97 -23.43
N PHE A 91 4.24 8.78 -22.90
CA PHE A 91 4.47 7.57 -23.69
C PHE A 91 3.31 7.26 -24.64
N PHE A 92 2.07 7.27 -24.14
CA PHE A 92 0.89 7.00 -24.95
C PHE A 92 0.62 8.10 -25.98
N VAL A 93 0.77 9.38 -25.60
CA VAL A 93 0.65 10.49 -26.54
C VAL A 93 1.69 10.37 -27.65
N TYR A 94 2.95 10.08 -27.32
CA TYR A 94 4.00 9.89 -28.29
C TYR A 94 3.72 8.72 -29.24
N MET A 95 3.29 7.59 -28.70
CA MET A 95 3.00 6.38 -29.47
C MET A 95 1.77 6.53 -30.39
N LEU A 96 0.75 7.27 -29.91
CA LEU A 96 -0.55 7.39 -30.57
C LEU A 96 -0.74 8.75 -31.28
N GLN A 97 0.29 9.61 -31.34
CA GLN A 97 0.18 11.00 -31.83
C GLN A 97 -0.50 11.13 -33.20
N THR A 98 -0.28 10.18 -34.12
CA THR A 98 -0.89 10.17 -35.45
C THR A 98 -2.36 9.69 -35.45
N GLN A 99 -2.85 9.15 -34.34
CA GLN A 99 -4.16 8.56 -34.18
C GLN A 99 -5.08 9.40 -33.27
N ILE A 100 -4.52 10.41 -32.60
CA ILE A 100 -5.27 11.32 -31.74
C ILE A 100 -6.23 12.14 -32.61
N ASN A 101 -7.51 12.10 -32.25
CA ASN A 101 -8.53 12.88 -32.93
C ASN A 101 -9.03 14.03 -32.06
N ILE A 102 -8.61 15.24 -32.37
CA ILE A 102 -8.97 16.45 -31.62
C ILE A 102 -10.49 16.68 -31.59
N LYS A 103 -11.25 16.23 -32.61
CA LYS A 103 -12.72 16.30 -32.59
C LYS A 103 -13.34 15.50 -31.43
N ARG A 104 -12.61 14.55 -30.85
CA ARG A 104 -13.01 13.74 -29.69
C ARG A 104 -12.54 14.31 -28.32
N LEU A 105 -12.02 15.53 -28.33
CA LEU A 105 -11.59 16.18 -27.08
C LEU A 105 -12.77 16.38 -26.11
N LYS A 106 -13.98 16.66 -26.64
CA LYS A 106 -15.18 16.83 -25.80
C LYS A 106 -15.49 15.58 -24.94
N PRO A 107 -15.66 14.36 -25.51
CA PRO A 107 -15.89 13.17 -24.68
C PRO A 107 -14.71 12.85 -23.77
N PHE A 108 -13.47 13.14 -24.17
CA PHE A 108 -12.31 12.98 -23.31
C PHE A 108 -12.38 13.89 -22.07
N VAL A 109 -12.70 15.19 -22.26
CA VAL A 109 -12.83 16.15 -21.13
C VAL A 109 -13.97 15.75 -20.21
N ILE A 110 -15.11 15.33 -20.75
CA ILE A 110 -16.24 14.84 -19.95
C ILE A 110 -15.80 13.63 -19.09
N GLY A 111 -15.15 12.65 -19.70
CA GLY A 111 -14.62 11.48 -19.02
C GLY A 111 -13.58 11.85 -17.95
N PHE A 112 -12.69 12.79 -18.26
CA PHE A 112 -11.69 13.28 -17.30
C PHE A 112 -12.35 13.92 -16.09
N VAL A 113 -13.29 14.83 -16.30
CA VAL A 113 -14.04 15.50 -15.22
C VAL A 113 -14.81 14.47 -14.39
N PHE A 114 -15.43 13.48 -15.04
CA PHE A 114 -16.12 12.39 -14.35
C PHE A 114 -15.17 11.62 -13.42
N PHE A 115 -14.02 11.15 -13.91
CA PHE A 115 -13.05 10.43 -13.07
C PHE A 115 -12.43 11.30 -12.00
N PHE A 116 -12.21 12.59 -12.28
CA PHE A 116 -11.70 13.55 -11.31
C PHE A 116 -12.61 13.67 -10.08
N PHE A 117 -13.92 13.74 -10.27
CA PHE A 117 -14.87 13.81 -9.16
C PHE A 117 -15.23 12.45 -8.59
N LEU A 118 -15.21 11.39 -9.39
CA LEU A 118 -15.50 10.03 -8.95
C LEU A 118 -14.54 9.57 -7.84
N SER A 119 -13.26 9.87 -7.95
CA SER A 119 -12.24 9.43 -7.00
C SER A 119 -12.48 9.94 -5.57
N PRO A 120 -12.64 11.27 -5.32
CA PRO A 120 -12.91 11.77 -3.98
C PRO A 120 -14.28 11.32 -3.46
N VAL A 121 -15.30 11.19 -4.33
CA VAL A 121 -16.63 10.70 -3.93
C VAL A 121 -16.58 9.26 -3.46
N LEU A 122 -15.90 8.37 -4.21
CA LEU A 122 -15.71 6.98 -3.80
C LEU A 122 -14.89 6.88 -2.50
N TYR A 123 -13.86 7.70 -2.37
CA TYR A 123 -13.08 7.75 -1.13
C TYR A 123 -13.92 8.18 0.05
N ALA A 124 -14.74 9.25 -0.09
CA ALA A 124 -15.65 9.72 0.93
C ALA A 124 -16.68 8.65 1.30
N TYR A 125 -17.29 8.00 0.30
CA TYR A 125 -18.23 6.91 0.52
C TYR A 125 -17.62 5.75 1.32
N VAL A 126 -16.46 5.24 0.89
CA VAL A 126 -15.75 4.17 1.60
C VAL A 126 -15.31 4.64 2.98
N SER A 127 -14.96 5.94 3.11
CA SER A 127 -14.57 6.53 4.37
C SER A 127 -15.72 6.62 5.38
N ILE A 128 -16.93 6.87 4.93
CA ILE A 128 -18.12 6.95 5.82
C ILE A 128 -18.67 5.54 6.13
N SER A 129 -18.61 4.62 5.15
CA SER A 129 -19.24 3.29 5.25
C SER A 129 -18.43 2.25 6.02
N LYS A 130 -17.17 2.51 6.35
CA LYS A 130 -16.32 1.55 7.07
C LYS A 130 -15.94 2.09 8.44
N ASP A 131 -16.27 1.35 9.49
CA ASP A 131 -15.99 1.70 10.88
C ASP A 131 -14.59 1.23 11.35
N ASP A 132 -13.96 0.27 10.64
CA ASP A 132 -12.64 -0.31 10.97
C ASP A 132 -11.48 0.36 10.20
N LYS A 133 -11.31 1.66 10.34
CA LYS A 133 -10.17 2.33 9.69
C LYS A 133 -9.01 2.48 10.67
N ARG A 134 -7.79 2.45 10.12
CA ARG A 134 -6.60 2.78 10.91
C ARG A 134 -6.64 4.20 11.47
N THR A 135 -7.32 5.13 10.79
CA THR A 135 -7.52 6.51 11.26
C THR A 135 -8.41 6.62 12.48
N ASP A 136 -9.31 5.65 12.68
CA ASP A 136 -10.28 5.64 13.78
C ASP A 136 -9.80 4.77 14.96
N TYR A 137 -8.53 4.34 14.92
CA TYR A 137 -7.93 3.53 15.97
C TYR A 137 -7.88 4.32 17.29
N PRO A 138 -8.53 3.83 18.36
CA PRO A 138 -8.66 4.57 19.61
C PRO A 138 -7.37 4.47 20.48
N GLY A 139 -6.21 4.81 19.88
CA GLY A 139 -4.91 4.63 20.52
C GLY A 139 -4.76 5.33 21.86
N LYS A 140 -5.35 6.53 22.00
CA LYS A 140 -5.34 7.28 23.25
C LYS A 140 -6.17 6.58 24.35
N GLU A 141 -7.34 6.06 24.02
CA GLU A 141 -8.19 5.35 24.99
C GLU A 141 -7.55 4.04 25.42
N ILE A 142 -6.94 3.31 24.49
CA ILE A 142 -6.21 2.07 24.77
C ILE A 142 -5.04 2.38 25.71
N ALA A 143 -4.27 3.43 25.45
CA ALA A 143 -3.15 3.83 26.30
C ALA A 143 -3.59 4.19 27.72
N ILE A 144 -4.71 4.93 27.86
CA ILE A 144 -5.27 5.27 29.17
C ILE A 144 -5.69 4.00 29.92
N LYS A 145 -6.38 3.07 29.26
CA LYS A 145 -6.80 1.79 29.86
C LYS A 145 -5.59 0.94 30.26
N THR A 146 -4.57 0.89 29.38
CA THR A 146 -3.34 0.16 29.65
C THR A 146 -2.58 0.75 30.84
N GLN A 147 -2.44 2.08 30.90
CA GLN A 147 -1.80 2.76 32.03
C GLN A 147 -2.54 2.49 33.35
N TYR A 148 -3.88 2.64 33.29
CA TYR A 148 -4.69 2.37 34.51
C TYR A 148 -4.55 0.93 35.01
N ALA A 149 -4.58 -0.06 34.08
CA ALA A 149 -4.42 -1.46 34.45
C ALA A 149 -3.00 -1.76 34.98
N TRP A 150 -1.99 -1.07 34.44
CA TRP A 150 -0.61 -1.17 34.91
C TRP A 150 -0.46 -0.63 36.33
N ASP A 151 -0.95 0.58 36.60
CA ASP A 151 -0.86 1.26 37.90
C ASP A 151 -1.62 0.52 39.00
N GLN A 152 -2.54 -0.39 38.68
CA GLN A 152 -3.24 -1.27 39.62
C GLN A 152 -2.39 -2.48 40.07
N GLN A 153 -1.39 -2.85 39.29
CA GLN A 153 -0.62 -4.09 39.50
C GLN A 153 0.85 -3.83 39.80
N PHE A 154 1.40 -2.71 39.36
CA PHE A 154 2.83 -2.41 39.45
C PHE A 154 3.05 -0.94 39.78
N ASP A 155 4.08 -0.71 40.65
CA ASP A 155 4.54 0.64 41.00
C ASP A 155 5.63 1.16 40.03
N SER A 156 6.08 0.33 39.12
CA SER A 156 7.13 0.65 38.16
C SER A 156 6.56 1.38 36.92
N GLU A 157 7.41 2.18 36.26
CA GLU A 157 7.03 2.88 35.01
C GLU A 157 7.13 1.95 33.79
N ILE A 158 6.17 2.05 32.87
CA ILE A 158 6.22 1.32 31.60
C ILE A 158 7.34 1.92 30.75
N ASN A 159 8.38 1.16 30.41
CA ASN A 159 9.50 1.61 29.60
C ASN A 159 9.72 0.76 28.33
N VAL A 160 9.04 -0.37 28.20
CA VAL A 160 9.12 -1.27 27.05
C VAL A 160 7.72 -1.63 26.55
N VAL A 161 7.57 -1.70 25.20
CA VAL A 161 6.38 -2.23 24.55
C VAL A 161 6.81 -3.29 23.54
N LEU A 162 6.16 -4.45 23.58
CA LEU A 162 6.32 -5.55 22.64
C LEU A 162 5.02 -5.79 21.90
N GLY A 163 5.09 -6.08 20.60
CA GLY A 163 3.91 -6.38 19.78
C GLY A 163 4.14 -6.06 18.32
N ASN A 164 3.07 -6.13 17.53
CA ASN A 164 3.15 -5.70 16.15
C ASN A 164 3.41 -4.18 16.06
N GLU A 165 4.10 -3.76 15.02
CA GLU A 165 4.56 -2.38 14.79
C GLU A 165 3.43 -1.34 14.92
N TRP A 166 2.21 -1.67 14.45
CA TRP A 166 1.07 -0.75 14.49
C TRP A 166 0.53 -0.55 15.90
N ASN A 167 0.17 -1.64 16.60
CA ASN A 167 -0.47 -1.56 17.91
C ASN A 167 0.53 -1.08 18.98
N ALA A 168 1.73 -1.67 18.99
CA ALA A 168 2.79 -1.31 19.92
C ALA A 168 3.29 0.12 19.69
N GLY A 169 3.43 0.56 18.43
CA GLY A 169 3.82 1.91 18.09
C GLY A 169 2.79 2.96 18.52
N ASN A 170 1.48 2.68 18.32
CA ASN A 170 0.42 3.56 18.83
C ASN A 170 0.42 3.63 20.35
N LEU A 171 0.59 2.50 21.02
CA LEU A 171 0.63 2.47 22.49
C LEU A 171 1.84 3.24 23.03
N SER A 172 3.04 3.01 22.47
CA SER A 172 4.25 3.76 22.77
C SER A 172 4.06 5.27 22.54
N PHE A 173 3.38 5.67 21.48
CA PHE A 173 3.12 7.09 21.19
C PHE A 173 2.16 7.75 22.18
N HIS A 174 1.15 7.05 22.68
CA HIS A 174 0.10 7.62 23.52
C HIS A 174 0.36 7.47 25.03
N LEU A 175 1.20 6.54 25.46
CA LEU A 175 1.63 6.43 26.88
C LEU A 175 2.50 7.64 27.26
N LYS A 176 2.37 8.11 28.50
CA LYS A 176 3.12 9.26 29.01
C LYS A 176 4.63 9.00 29.08
N SER A 177 5.02 7.81 29.46
CA SER A 177 6.42 7.37 29.58
C SER A 177 7.13 7.22 28.23
N ARG A 178 6.39 7.21 27.10
CA ARG A 178 6.95 6.99 25.77
C ARG A 178 7.85 5.75 25.70
N PRO A 179 7.36 4.58 26.09
CA PRO A 179 8.15 3.36 26.12
C PRO A 179 8.73 2.99 24.77
N VAL A 180 9.88 2.33 24.77
CA VAL A 180 10.55 1.89 23.53
C VAL A 180 9.88 0.63 22.99
N TRP A 181 9.60 0.60 21.69
CA TRP A 181 9.18 -0.62 21.00
C TRP A 181 10.38 -1.53 20.70
N GLU A 182 10.36 -2.76 21.23
CA GLU A 182 11.43 -3.74 21.09
C GLU A 182 11.06 -4.94 20.18
N GLY A 183 10.08 -4.73 19.31
CA GLY A 183 9.67 -5.73 18.31
C GLY A 183 8.53 -6.61 18.78
N PHE A 184 8.43 -7.80 18.15
CA PHE A 184 7.35 -8.73 18.45
C PHE A 184 7.48 -9.38 19.82
N VAL A 185 6.33 -9.85 20.35
CA VAL A 185 6.29 -10.58 21.61
C VAL A 185 7.04 -11.90 21.46
N GLU A 186 8.11 -12.06 22.20
CA GLU A 186 8.93 -13.25 22.30
C GLU A 186 9.17 -13.57 23.76
N ARG A 187 9.12 -14.86 24.12
CA ARG A 187 9.28 -15.28 25.52
C ARG A 187 10.63 -14.83 26.11
N SER A 188 11.69 -14.91 25.33
CA SER A 188 13.03 -14.47 25.71
C SER A 188 13.12 -12.98 26.09
N LYS A 189 12.26 -12.14 25.52
CA LYS A 189 12.18 -10.72 25.84
C LYS A 189 11.34 -10.45 27.07
N LEU A 190 10.26 -11.21 27.25
CA LEU A 190 9.41 -11.12 28.44
C LEU A 190 10.18 -11.53 29.71
N ASP A 191 11.01 -12.57 29.60
CA ASP A 191 11.84 -13.06 30.73
C ASP A 191 12.94 -12.04 31.16
N GLN A 192 13.21 -11.01 30.31
CA GLN A 192 14.16 -9.92 30.65
C GLN A 192 13.48 -8.72 31.32
N LEU A 193 12.15 -8.71 31.42
CA LEU A 193 11.41 -7.63 32.05
C LEU A 193 11.20 -7.96 33.54
N LYS A 194 11.32 -6.94 34.37
CA LYS A 194 11.05 -7.05 35.83
C LYS A 194 9.56 -7.29 36.05
N ASP A 195 8.75 -6.43 35.47
CA ASP A 195 7.30 -6.49 35.49
C ASP A 195 6.78 -6.45 34.07
N TYR A 196 5.72 -7.21 33.75
CA TYR A 196 5.07 -7.11 32.46
C TYR A 196 3.59 -7.53 32.52
N MET A 197 2.79 -6.96 31.67
CA MET A 197 1.43 -7.42 31.40
C MET A 197 1.15 -7.42 29.89
N CYS A 198 0.33 -8.36 29.47
CA CYS A 198 -0.07 -8.49 28.05
C CYS A 198 -1.57 -8.27 27.91
N LEU A 199 -1.95 -7.45 26.92
CA LEU A 199 -3.32 -7.20 26.51
C LEU A 199 -3.40 -7.58 25.03
N ASP A 200 -4.20 -8.59 24.71
CA ASP A 200 -4.29 -9.17 23.36
C ASP A 200 -2.89 -9.56 22.82
N ASN A 201 -2.45 -8.87 21.76
CA ASN A 201 -1.17 -9.13 21.08
C ASN A 201 -0.09 -8.08 21.38
N VAL A 202 -0.25 -7.29 22.45
CA VAL A 202 0.72 -6.28 22.88
C VAL A 202 1.03 -6.49 24.33
N CYS A 203 2.32 -6.50 24.67
CA CYS A 203 2.79 -6.55 26.04
C CYS A 203 3.51 -5.25 26.39
N VAL A 204 3.29 -4.76 27.59
CA VAL A 204 4.01 -3.62 28.18
C VAL A 204 4.81 -4.11 29.37
N GLY A 205 5.94 -3.46 29.62
CA GLY A 205 6.80 -3.89 30.71
C GLY A 205 7.74 -2.82 31.24
N SER A 206 8.34 -3.14 32.36
CA SER A 206 9.43 -2.38 33.00
C SER A 206 10.71 -3.21 33.06
N ARG A 207 11.84 -2.54 33.08
CA ARG A 207 13.17 -3.12 33.35
C ARG A 207 13.69 -2.69 34.69
#